data_83f8cefea5717f63d6d0d3569ea0ba0f
#
_entry.id   83f8cefea5717f63d6d0d3569ea0ba0f
#
_cell.length_a   1.000
_cell.length_b   1.000
_cell.length_c   1.000
_cell.angle_alpha   90.00
_cell.angle_beta   90.00
_cell.angle_gamma   90.00
#
_symmetry.space_group_name_H-M   'P 1'
#
loop_
_entity.id
_entity.type
_entity.pdbx_description
1 polymer ?
#
loop_
_entity_poly.entity_id
_entity_poly.type
_entity_poly.pdbx_seq_one_letter_code
_entity_poly.pdbx_strand_id
1 'polypeptide(L)'
;MSSHASTPGEIYGHRARIGYTCPPLSAEIFPYEFYKLAPAGVTLVITTLIVIERSKSEVDQAYDMSMRAARELAAAGVDLVFLGGVPVNLSRGNQNAQSMLQTLAAELGVKVSSSVAAQDKAAKRLACKKVVIAHPYGTREDARLIADAERYGCEVLGVTGFGTIINKFGRIPTTAALDMGRALMRAHPQADAIFFPSPHWPVIEAIEPLEREFGVTVMAASQACVWDALRLCGVNDRIEGYGRLLREF
;
A
#
# COMPACT_ATOMS: atom_id res chain seq x y z
N MET A 1 21.02 -7.27 9.16
CA MET A 1 20.80 -5.81 9.16
C MET A 1 21.50 -5.26 7.94
N SER A 2 20.77 -4.91 6.90
CA SER A 2 21.33 -4.25 5.70
C SER A 2 21.72 -2.82 6.11
N SER A 3 23.01 -2.47 5.99
CA SER A 3 23.47 -1.11 6.25
C SER A 3 22.93 -0.21 5.13
N HIS A 4 22.04 0.71 5.44
CA HIS A 4 21.59 1.75 4.52
C HIS A 4 22.66 2.87 4.33
N ALA A 5 23.93 2.55 4.48
CA ALA A 5 25.01 3.49 4.27
C ALA A 5 25.14 3.79 2.77
N SER A 6 24.96 5.05 2.37
CA SER A 6 25.31 5.54 1.04
C SER A 6 26.82 5.58 0.85
N THR A 7 27.28 5.29 -0.35
CA THR A 7 28.69 5.51 -0.72
C THR A 7 29.01 7.00 -0.67
N PRO A 8 30.16 7.42 -0.13
CA PRO A 8 30.54 8.84 -0.12
C PRO A 8 30.49 9.44 -1.54
N GLY A 9 29.77 10.55 -1.69
CA GLY A 9 29.57 11.25 -2.96
C GLY A 9 28.28 10.87 -3.71
N GLU A 10 27.54 9.84 -3.27
CA GLU A 10 26.21 9.52 -3.81
C GLU A 10 25.14 10.36 -3.13
N ILE A 11 24.12 10.76 -3.92
CA ILE A 11 22.93 11.41 -3.37
C ILE A 11 22.01 10.36 -2.73
N TYR A 12 21.23 10.76 -1.73
CA TYR A 12 20.17 9.91 -1.21
C TYR A 12 19.16 9.59 -2.33
N GLY A 13 18.80 8.32 -2.47
CA GLY A 13 17.91 7.86 -3.53
C GLY A 13 18.59 7.77 -4.91
N HIS A 14 19.89 7.48 -4.96
CA HIS A 14 20.62 7.33 -6.23
C HIS A 14 20.09 6.18 -7.11
N ARG A 15 19.37 5.20 -6.54
CA ARG A 15 18.71 4.13 -7.31
C ARG A 15 17.25 4.46 -7.65
N ALA A 16 16.53 5.11 -6.73
CA ALA A 16 15.18 5.60 -6.96
C ALA A 16 14.76 6.60 -5.88
N ARG A 17 14.07 7.65 -6.31
CA ARG A 17 13.40 8.65 -5.48
C ARG A 17 11.91 8.51 -5.68
N ILE A 18 11.20 7.95 -4.72
CA ILE A 18 9.76 7.67 -4.82
C ILE A 18 8.98 8.76 -4.10
N GLY A 19 8.23 9.55 -4.86
CA GLY A 19 7.31 10.55 -4.32
C GLY A 19 5.98 9.90 -3.91
N TYR A 20 5.50 10.15 -2.71
CA TYR A 20 4.26 9.54 -2.20
C TYR A 20 3.30 10.59 -1.62
N THR A 21 2.08 10.66 -2.17
CA THR A 21 1.00 11.46 -1.58
C THR A 21 0.29 10.64 -0.52
N CYS A 22 0.53 10.93 0.75
CA CYS A 22 0.05 10.16 1.89
C CYS A 22 -1.27 10.72 2.42
N PRO A 23 -2.41 10.00 2.35
CA PRO A 23 -3.71 10.52 2.77
C PRO A 23 -3.80 10.95 4.23
N PRO A 24 -3.38 10.15 5.23
CA PRO A 24 -3.58 10.53 6.63
C PRO A 24 -2.70 11.71 7.05
N LEU A 25 -3.17 12.44 8.05
CA LEU A 25 -2.41 13.49 8.72
C LEU A 25 -1.13 12.93 9.38
N SER A 26 -1.26 11.80 10.07
CA SER A 26 -0.14 11.08 10.70
C SER A 26 0.37 9.99 9.75
N ALA A 27 1.64 10.06 9.40
CA ALA A 27 2.21 9.24 8.33
C ALA A 27 3.37 8.33 8.79
N GLU A 28 3.50 8.05 10.09
CA GLU A 28 4.64 7.31 10.63
C GLU A 28 4.76 5.86 10.13
N ILE A 29 3.64 5.16 9.91
CA ILE A 29 3.66 3.72 9.61
C ILE A 29 4.20 3.45 8.21
N PHE A 30 3.62 4.09 7.19
CA PHE A 30 4.04 3.84 5.81
C PHE A 30 5.53 4.15 5.56
N PRO A 31 6.08 5.29 6.00
CA PRO A 31 7.52 5.53 5.89
C PRO A 31 8.37 4.50 6.65
N TYR A 32 7.94 4.10 7.85
CA TYR A 32 8.65 3.09 8.63
C TYR A 32 8.69 1.73 7.91
N GLU A 33 7.54 1.23 7.44
CA GLU A 33 7.47 -0.01 6.67
C GLU A 33 8.19 0.11 5.33
N PHE A 34 8.09 1.26 4.65
CA PHE A 34 8.82 1.51 3.41
C PHE A 34 10.32 1.28 3.57
N TYR A 35 10.94 1.87 4.59
CA TYR A 35 12.38 1.72 4.80
C TYR A 35 12.79 0.34 5.34
N LYS A 36 11.88 -0.46 5.83
CA LYS A 36 12.12 -1.89 6.09
C LYS A 36 12.10 -2.74 4.81
N LEU A 37 11.27 -2.36 3.85
CA LEU A 37 11.06 -3.09 2.59
C LEU A 37 11.98 -2.61 1.48
N ALA A 38 12.34 -1.32 1.44
CA ALA A 38 13.14 -0.76 0.37
C ALA A 38 14.62 -1.14 0.52
N PRO A 39 15.30 -1.54 -0.57
CA PRO A 39 16.74 -1.76 -0.55
C PRO A 39 17.52 -0.44 -0.41
N ALA A 40 18.80 -0.54 -0.05
CA ALA A 40 19.69 0.62 0.03
C ALA A 40 19.70 1.41 -1.29
N GLY A 41 19.81 2.72 -1.21
CA GLY A 41 19.79 3.62 -2.36
C GLY A 41 18.41 4.02 -2.87
N VAL A 42 17.33 3.54 -2.24
CA VAL A 42 15.96 3.98 -2.54
C VAL A 42 15.47 4.91 -1.44
N THR A 43 14.83 6.02 -1.83
CA THR A 43 14.36 7.03 -0.89
C THR A 43 12.88 7.38 -1.11
N LEU A 44 12.20 7.72 -0.02
CA LEU A 44 10.81 8.18 -0.01
C LEU A 44 10.76 9.71 0.15
N VAL A 45 10.08 10.39 -0.77
CA VAL A 45 9.74 11.81 -0.67
C VAL A 45 8.23 11.89 -0.42
N ILE A 46 7.82 12.24 0.79
CA ILE A 46 6.43 12.13 1.23
C ILE A 46 5.79 13.49 1.48
N THR A 47 4.53 13.62 1.11
CA THR A 47 3.65 14.72 1.51
C THR A 47 2.33 14.18 2.03
N THR A 48 1.71 14.83 3.02
CA THR A 48 0.44 14.40 3.60
C THR A 48 -0.73 15.19 3.04
N LEU A 49 -1.91 14.54 2.93
CA LEU A 49 -3.15 15.12 2.41
C LEU A 49 -4.15 15.49 3.51
N ILE A 50 -3.74 15.37 4.76
CA ILE A 50 -4.45 15.84 5.97
C ILE A 50 -5.85 15.20 6.14
N VAL A 51 -6.05 13.96 5.72
CA VAL A 51 -7.30 13.22 5.98
C VAL A 51 -7.33 12.74 7.44
N ILE A 52 -8.39 13.08 8.18
CA ILE A 52 -8.55 12.79 9.61
C ILE A 52 -9.71 11.81 9.84
N GLU A 53 -10.91 12.12 9.36
CA GLU A 53 -12.14 11.35 9.60
C GLU A 53 -12.61 10.56 8.37
N ARG A 54 -12.06 10.86 7.19
CA ARG A 54 -12.46 10.28 5.91
C ARG A 54 -13.90 10.61 5.52
N SER A 55 -14.39 11.80 5.90
CA SER A 55 -15.64 12.33 5.36
C SER A 55 -15.54 12.50 3.84
N LYS A 56 -16.70 12.55 3.16
CA LYS A 56 -16.72 12.75 1.71
C LYS A 56 -15.99 14.04 1.31
N SER A 57 -16.22 15.13 2.05
CA SER A 57 -15.58 16.43 1.80
C SER A 57 -14.07 16.39 1.98
N GLU A 58 -13.56 15.70 3.02
CA GLU A 58 -12.12 15.52 3.21
C GLU A 58 -11.48 14.69 2.07
N VAL A 59 -12.16 13.64 1.62
CA VAL A 59 -11.68 12.80 0.53
C VAL A 59 -11.64 13.58 -0.79
N ASP A 60 -12.66 14.41 -1.07
CA ASP A 60 -12.71 15.25 -2.27
C ASP A 60 -11.62 16.34 -2.24
N GLN A 61 -11.40 16.99 -1.09
CA GLN A 61 -10.30 17.94 -0.89
C GLN A 61 -8.92 17.25 -1.02
N ALA A 62 -8.78 16.08 -0.42
CA ALA A 62 -7.55 15.30 -0.52
C ALA A 62 -7.21 14.91 -1.97
N TYR A 63 -8.21 14.71 -2.84
CA TYR A 63 -7.96 14.49 -4.26
C TYR A 63 -7.28 15.71 -4.91
N ASP A 64 -7.83 16.92 -4.71
CA ASP A 64 -7.25 18.15 -5.28
C ASP A 64 -5.84 18.41 -4.73
N MET A 65 -5.66 18.20 -3.42
CA MET A 65 -4.33 18.27 -2.78
C MET A 65 -3.36 17.24 -3.35
N SER A 66 -3.83 16.02 -3.64
CA SER A 66 -3.01 14.95 -4.22
C SER A 66 -2.53 15.31 -5.62
N MET A 67 -3.38 15.91 -6.46
CA MET A 67 -3.01 16.36 -7.81
C MET A 67 -2.00 17.51 -7.77
N ARG A 68 -2.16 18.45 -6.84
CA ARG A 68 -1.17 19.51 -6.61
C ARG A 68 0.16 18.94 -6.11
N ALA A 69 0.11 18.10 -5.09
CA ALA A 69 1.29 17.46 -4.51
C ALA A 69 2.05 16.60 -5.53
N ALA A 70 1.33 15.94 -6.45
CA ALA A 70 1.95 15.18 -7.54
C ALA A 70 2.85 16.05 -8.44
N ARG A 71 2.39 17.27 -8.77
CA ARG A 71 3.19 18.25 -9.54
C ARG A 71 4.41 18.73 -8.76
N GLU A 72 4.25 19.02 -7.49
CA GLU A 72 5.33 19.47 -6.61
C GLU A 72 6.39 18.37 -6.41
N LEU A 73 5.97 17.11 -6.24
CA LEU A 73 6.87 15.97 -6.16
C LEU A 73 7.65 15.76 -7.46
N ALA A 74 6.99 15.84 -8.61
CA ALA A 74 7.65 15.74 -9.91
C ALA A 74 8.68 16.87 -10.10
N ALA A 75 8.33 18.12 -9.73
CA ALA A 75 9.25 19.26 -9.76
C ALA A 75 10.43 19.11 -8.79
N ALA A 76 10.26 18.37 -7.68
CA ALA A 76 11.32 18.03 -6.74
C ALA A 76 12.27 16.93 -7.25
N GLY A 77 12.07 16.41 -8.46
CA GLY A 77 12.95 15.45 -9.10
C GLY A 77 12.82 14.03 -8.57
N VAL A 78 11.59 13.56 -8.35
CA VAL A 78 11.32 12.13 -8.07
C VAL A 78 11.27 11.35 -9.39
N ASP A 79 11.61 10.04 -9.34
CA ASP A 79 11.55 9.14 -10.50
C ASP A 79 10.16 8.56 -10.72
N LEU A 80 9.35 8.56 -9.66
CA LEU A 80 7.98 8.06 -9.64
C LEU A 80 7.13 8.91 -8.69
N VAL A 81 5.95 9.31 -9.14
CA VAL A 81 4.88 9.82 -8.26
C VAL A 81 3.91 8.68 -7.95
N PHE A 82 3.73 8.38 -6.69
CA PHE A 82 2.81 7.35 -6.20
C PHE A 82 1.64 7.97 -5.44
N LEU A 83 0.43 7.83 -5.99
CA LEU A 83 -0.79 8.39 -5.39
C LEU A 83 -1.33 7.45 -4.31
N GLY A 84 -1.27 7.88 -3.06
CA GLY A 84 -1.77 7.13 -1.91
C GLY A 84 -3.30 7.21 -1.77
N GLY A 85 -3.86 6.19 -1.08
CA GLY A 85 -5.27 6.17 -0.67
C GLY A 85 -6.27 5.76 -1.74
N VAL A 86 -6.78 4.53 -1.65
CA VAL A 86 -7.82 4.03 -2.56
C VAL A 86 -9.04 4.96 -2.60
N PRO A 87 -9.64 5.40 -1.47
CA PRO A 87 -10.79 6.30 -1.51
C PRO A 87 -10.50 7.63 -2.20
N VAL A 88 -9.30 8.20 -2.01
CA VAL A 88 -8.88 9.45 -2.66
C VAL A 88 -8.81 9.26 -4.17
N ASN A 89 -8.15 8.19 -4.62
CA ASN A 89 -7.98 7.91 -6.05
C ASN A 89 -9.29 7.63 -6.78
N LEU A 90 -10.32 7.14 -6.07
CA LEU A 90 -11.63 6.80 -6.64
C LEU A 90 -12.71 7.86 -6.36
N SER A 91 -12.43 8.93 -5.62
CA SER A 91 -13.42 9.89 -5.12
C SER A 91 -14.25 10.58 -6.22
N ARG A 92 -13.69 10.77 -7.39
CA ARG A 92 -14.37 11.44 -8.53
C ARG A 92 -14.89 10.46 -9.60
N GLY A 93 -15.22 9.23 -9.19
CA GLY A 93 -15.79 8.24 -10.11
C GLY A 93 -14.79 7.79 -11.18
N ASN A 94 -13.51 7.84 -10.88
CA ASN A 94 -12.43 7.38 -11.77
C ASN A 94 -12.50 5.85 -11.94
N GLN A 95 -13.55 5.38 -12.63
CA GLN A 95 -13.70 3.97 -13.00
C GLN A 95 -12.55 3.50 -13.89
N ASN A 96 -11.87 4.44 -14.54
CA ASN A 96 -10.67 4.17 -15.32
C ASN A 96 -9.43 4.80 -14.68
N ALA A 97 -9.04 4.27 -13.53
CA ALA A 97 -7.85 4.72 -12.81
C ALA A 97 -6.58 4.67 -13.68
N GLN A 98 -6.48 3.73 -14.61
CA GLN A 98 -5.34 3.58 -15.50
C GLN A 98 -5.20 4.75 -16.48
N SER A 99 -6.31 5.19 -17.09
CA SER A 99 -6.31 6.35 -18.00
C SER A 99 -5.90 7.64 -17.29
N MET A 100 -6.40 7.85 -16.06
CA MET A 100 -6.00 8.99 -15.23
C MET A 100 -4.51 8.98 -14.92
N LEU A 101 -3.95 7.82 -14.55
CA LEU A 101 -2.51 7.68 -14.27
C LEU A 101 -1.66 7.95 -15.53
N GLN A 102 -2.09 7.49 -16.70
CA GLN A 102 -1.40 7.75 -17.97
C GLN A 102 -1.40 9.24 -18.34
N THR A 103 -2.56 9.91 -18.21
CA THR A 103 -2.68 11.35 -18.46
C THR A 103 -1.78 12.15 -17.53
N LEU A 104 -1.79 11.80 -16.23
CA LEU A 104 -0.95 12.47 -15.23
C LEU A 104 0.54 12.21 -15.48
N ALA A 105 0.93 11.01 -15.86
CA ALA A 105 2.32 10.69 -16.20
C ALA A 105 2.81 11.49 -17.41
N ALA A 106 1.96 11.66 -18.44
CA ALA A 106 2.28 12.49 -19.61
C ALA A 106 2.40 13.98 -19.24
N GLU A 107 1.54 14.49 -18.36
CA GLU A 107 1.59 15.86 -17.85
C GLU A 107 2.88 16.12 -17.05
N LEU A 108 3.24 15.18 -16.15
CA LEU A 108 4.33 15.36 -15.20
C LEU A 108 5.72 15.01 -15.79
N GLY A 109 5.77 14.26 -16.87
CA GLY A 109 7.02 13.77 -17.46
C GLY A 109 7.74 12.72 -16.58
N VAL A 110 7.06 12.15 -15.58
CA VAL A 110 7.57 11.09 -14.70
C VAL A 110 6.59 9.92 -14.62
N LYS A 111 7.04 8.76 -14.16
CA LYS A 111 6.15 7.62 -13.94
C LYS A 111 5.14 7.95 -12.84
N VAL A 112 3.91 7.43 -13.00
CA VAL A 112 2.86 7.59 -12.00
C VAL A 112 2.21 6.23 -11.71
N SER A 113 1.99 5.93 -10.44
CA SER A 113 1.20 4.79 -9.99
C SER A 113 0.28 5.19 -8.82
N SER A 114 -0.49 4.24 -8.32
CA SER A 114 -1.41 4.49 -7.21
C SER A 114 -1.62 3.24 -6.35
N SER A 115 -2.14 3.45 -5.14
CA SER A 115 -2.51 2.35 -4.25
C SER A 115 -3.54 1.39 -4.89
N VAL A 116 -4.44 1.89 -5.75
CA VAL A 116 -5.40 1.05 -6.48
C VAL A 116 -4.68 0.16 -7.49
N ALA A 117 -3.83 0.78 -8.33
CA ALA A 117 -3.11 0.07 -9.39
C ALA A 117 -2.12 -0.96 -8.81
N ALA A 118 -1.42 -0.62 -7.73
CA ALA A 118 -0.47 -1.52 -7.09
C ALA A 118 -1.16 -2.75 -6.50
N GLN A 119 -2.28 -2.58 -5.81
CA GLN A 119 -3.03 -3.70 -5.22
C GLN A 119 -3.65 -4.60 -6.30
N ASP A 120 -4.19 -4.03 -7.39
CA ASP A 120 -4.70 -4.80 -8.54
C ASP A 120 -3.59 -5.64 -9.18
N LYS A 121 -2.42 -5.03 -9.45
CA LYS A 121 -1.26 -5.75 -10.00
C LYS A 121 -0.75 -6.84 -9.06
N ALA A 122 -0.69 -6.56 -7.76
CA ALA A 122 -0.25 -7.53 -6.76
C ALA A 122 -1.22 -8.71 -6.65
N ALA A 123 -2.54 -8.48 -6.59
CA ALA A 123 -3.55 -9.53 -6.55
C ALA A 123 -3.46 -10.45 -7.78
N LYS A 124 -3.30 -9.87 -8.97
CA LYS A 124 -3.11 -10.63 -10.22
C LYS A 124 -1.80 -11.42 -10.21
N ARG A 125 -0.72 -10.80 -9.74
CA ARG A 125 0.61 -11.44 -9.70
C ARG A 125 0.66 -12.61 -8.72
N LEU A 126 -0.01 -12.47 -7.60
CA LEU A 126 -0.12 -13.49 -6.55
C LEU A 126 -1.20 -14.54 -6.85
N ALA A 127 -2.03 -14.31 -7.88
CA ALA A 127 -3.17 -15.17 -8.27
C ALA A 127 -4.17 -15.42 -7.12
N CYS A 128 -4.40 -14.43 -6.27
CA CYS A 128 -5.39 -14.49 -5.18
C CYS A 128 -6.80 -14.70 -5.76
N LYS A 129 -7.55 -15.65 -5.22
CA LYS A 129 -8.93 -15.97 -5.66
C LYS A 129 -9.93 -15.91 -4.53
N LYS A 130 -9.66 -16.58 -3.40
CA LYS A 130 -10.54 -16.66 -2.23
C LYS A 130 -9.84 -16.01 -1.05
N VAL A 131 -10.25 -14.80 -0.69
CA VAL A 131 -9.54 -14.01 0.29
C VAL A 131 -10.32 -13.83 1.59
N VAL A 132 -9.61 -13.72 2.69
CA VAL A 132 -10.12 -13.14 3.92
C VAL A 132 -9.46 -11.77 4.11
N ILE A 133 -10.20 -10.80 4.68
CA ILE A 133 -9.76 -9.42 4.83
C ILE A 133 -9.65 -9.06 6.31
N ALA A 134 -8.47 -8.58 6.73
CA ALA A 134 -8.30 -7.93 8.02
C ALA A 134 -7.89 -6.46 7.83
N HIS A 135 -8.48 -5.55 8.59
CA HIS A 135 -8.26 -4.11 8.41
C HIS A 135 -8.32 -3.34 9.74
N PRO A 136 -7.75 -2.12 9.81
CA PRO A 136 -7.71 -1.35 11.06
C PRO A 136 -9.01 -0.58 11.35
N TYR A 137 -9.88 -0.42 10.37
CA TYR A 137 -11.10 0.41 10.46
C TYR A 137 -12.22 -0.26 11.26
N GLY A 138 -13.30 0.50 11.53
CA GLY A 138 -14.56 -0.05 12.01
C GLY A 138 -15.35 -0.76 10.89
N THR A 139 -16.38 -1.54 11.29
CA THR A 139 -17.19 -2.40 10.38
C THR A 139 -17.92 -1.63 9.28
N ARG A 140 -18.14 -0.33 9.43
CA ARG A 140 -18.71 0.53 8.35
C ARG A 140 -17.89 0.50 7.05
N GLU A 141 -16.63 0.09 7.11
CA GLU A 141 -15.74 0.01 5.96
C GLU A 141 -15.78 -1.35 5.26
N ASP A 142 -16.36 -2.37 5.88
CA ASP A 142 -16.35 -3.76 5.40
C ASP A 142 -16.87 -3.86 3.96
N ALA A 143 -18.06 -3.31 3.69
CA ALA A 143 -18.68 -3.39 2.36
C ALA A 143 -17.81 -2.77 1.26
N ARG A 144 -17.14 -1.65 1.56
CA ARG A 144 -16.21 -1.00 0.63
C ARG A 144 -14.98 -1.87 0.37
N LEU A 145 -14.41 -2.45 1.42
CA LEU A 145 -13.21 -3.28 1.31
C LEU A 145 -13.49 -4.59 0.57
N ILE A 146 -14.69 -5.16 0.76
CA ILE A 146 -15.18 -6.30 -0.01
C ILE A 146 -15.25 -5.92 -1.50
N ALA A 147 -15.92 -4.81 -1.83
CA ALA A 147 -16.01 -4.33 -3.21
C ALA A 147 -14.65 -4.01 -3.85
N ASP A 148 -13.69 -3.51 -3.06
CA ASP A 148 -12.32 -3.30 -3.53
C ASP A 148 -11.63 -4.63 -3.90
N ALA A 149 -11.74 -5.67 -3.06
CA ALA A 149 -11.16 -6.98 -3.33
C ALA A 149 -11.84 -7.69 -4.52
N GLU A 150 -13.16 -7.59 -4.64
CA GLU A 150 -13.93 -8.11 -5.78
C GLU A 150 -13.51 -7.43 -7.10
N ARG A 151 -13.20 -6.14 -7.08
CA ARG A 151 -12.66 -5.42 -8.24
C ARG A 151 -11.30 -5.97 -8.68
N TYR A 152 -10.50 -6.49 -7.75
CA TYR A 152 -9.23 -7.18 -8.05
C TYR A 152 -9.43 -8.63 -8.50
N GLY A 153 -10.67 -9.10 -8.60
CA GLY A 153 -11.02 -10.46 -9.04
C GLY A 153 -11.05 -11.50 -7.93
N CYS A 154 -11.13 -11.07 -6.67
CA CYS A 154 -11.15 -11.96 -5.51
C CYS A 154 -12.59 -12.19 -4.99
N GLU A 155 -12.91 -13.43 -4.60
CA GLU A 155 -14.08 -13.79 -3.78
C GLU A 155 -13.73 -13.55 -2.31
N VAL A 156 -14.54 -12.78 -1.57
CA VAL A 156 -14.29 -12.50 -0.14
C VAL A 156 -15.08 -13.49 0.72
N LEU A 157 -14.37 -14.29 1.52
CA LEU A 157 -14.98 -15.30 2.41
C LEU A 157 -15.24 -14.79 3.82
N GLY A 158 -14.50 -13.78 4.26
CA GLY A 158 -14.65 -13.17 5.57
C GLY A 158 -13.93 -11.86 5.68
N VAL A 159 -14.45 -10.97 6.54
CA VAL A 159 -13.85 -9.66 6.81
C VAL A 159 -13.90 -9.38 8.30
N THR A 160 -12.85 -8.75 8.84
CA THR A 160 -12.82 -8.30 10.23
C THR A 160 -12.05 -6.99 10.37
N GLY A 161 -12.57 -6.09 11.20
CA GLY A 161 -11.98 -4.81 11.52
C GLY A 161 -11.43 -4.76 12.95
N PHE A 162 -10.28 -4.09 13.13
CA PHE A 162 -9.73 -3.79 14.46
C PHE A 162 -10.57 -2.75 15.22
N GLY A 163 -11.28 -1.89 14.49
CA GLY A 163 -12.25 -0.96 15.09
C GLY A 163 -11.66 0.37 15.57
N THR A 164 -10.61 0.88 14.93
CA THR A 164 -10.03 2.18 15.31
C THR A 164 -10.11 3.23 14.18
N ILE A 165 -9.77 4.46 14.51
CA ILE A 165 -9.78 5.61 13.58
C ILE A 165 -8.37 5.88 13.05
N ILE A 166 -8.30 6.48 11.86
CA ILE A 166 -7.06 6.59 11.08
C ILE A 166 -5.91 7.28 11.82
N ASN A 167 -6.18 8.31 12.60
CA ASN A 167 -5.16 9.03 13.37
C ASN A 167 -4.65 8.29 14.63
N LYS A 168 -5.16 7.06 14.88
CA LYS A 168 -4.70 6.17 15.95
C LYS A 168 -4.06 4.88 15.43
N PHE A 169 -3.90 4.73 14.13
CA PHE A 169 -3.33 3.51 13.55
C PHE A 169 -1.91 3.21 14.06
N GLY A 170 -1.08 4.23 14.30
CA GLY A 170 0.24 4.06 14.89
C GLY A 170 0.26 3.53 16.32
N ARG A 171 -0.91 3.42 16.98
CA ARG A 171 -1.07 2.82 18.31
C ARG A 171 -1.60 1.39 18.29
N ILE A 172 -1.86 0.83 17.11
CA ILE A 172 -2.25 -0.57 16.98
C ILE A 172 -1.03 -1.44 17.30
N PRO A 173 -1.18 -2.46 18.16
CA PRO A 173 -0.08 -3.39 18.42
C PRO A 173 0.41 -4.06 17.12
N THR A 174 1.71 -4.24 16.97
CA THR A 174 2.30 -4.89 15.79
C THR A 174 1.88 -6.35 15.62
N THR A 175 1.39 -6.99 16.68
CA THR A 175 0.83 -8.36 16.64
C THR A 175 -0.60 -8.41 16.12
N ALA A 176 -1.33 -7.31 16.09
CA ALA A 176 -2.77 -7.31 15.78
C ALA A 176 -3.07 -7.90 14.39
N ALA A 177 -2.27 -7.58 13.38
CA ALA A 177 -2.44 -8.12 12.02
C ALA A 177 -2.24 -9.64 12.00
N LEU A 178 -1.24 -10.15 12.72
CA LEU A 178 -0.95 -11.57 12.85
C LEU A 178 -2.11 -12.32 13.54
N ASP A 179 -2.59 -11.78 14.66
CA ASP A 179 -3.66 -12.40 15.44
C ASP A 179 -4.99 -12.42 14.66
N MET A 180 -5.32 -11.31 13.99
CA MET A 180 -6.52 -11.21 13.14
C MET A 180 -6.43 -12.13 11.93
N GLY A 181 -5.28 -12.20 11.27
CA GLY A 181 -5.05 -13.11 10.15
C GLY A 181 -5.21 -14.58 10.56
N ARG A 182 -4.65 -14.98 11.71
CA ARG A 182 -4.82 -16.32 12.28
C ARG A 182 -6.27 -16.66 12.57
N ALA A 183 -7.01 -15.73 13.18
CA ALA A 183 -8.42 -15.94 13.51
C ALA A 183 -9.26 -16.14 12.24
N LEU A 184 -9.05 -15.32 11.21
CA LEU A 184 -9.73 -15.43 9.93
C LEU A 184 -9.40 -16.74 9.20
N MET A 185 -8.14 -17.15 9.13
CA MET A 185 -7.74 -18.39 8.46
C MET A 185 -8.31 -19.64 9.15
N ARG A 186 -8.40 -19.63 10.49
CA ARG A 186 -9.06 -20.73 11.23
C ARG A 186 -10.56 -20.80 10.97
N ALA A 187 -11.21 -19.64 10.81
CA ALA A 187 -12.64 -19.56 10.48
C ALA A 187 -12.94 -19.90 9.00
N HIS A 188 -11.98 -19.65 8.11
CA HIS A 188 -12.14 -19.82 6.67
C HIS A 188 -10.98 -20.61 6.05
N PRO A 189 -10.82 -21.90 6.39
CA PRO A 189 -9.67 -22.72 5.95
C PRO A 189 -9.61 -22.94 4.43
N GLN A 190 -10.67 -22.62 3.71
CA GLN A 190 -10.74 -22.69 2.25
C GLN A 190 -10.24 -21.42 1.55
N ALA A 191 -9.84 -20.38 2.28
CA ALA A 191 -9.21 -19.19 1.72
C ALA A 191 -7.81 -19.52 1.20
N ASP A 192 -7.45 -18.96 0.05
CA ASP A 192 -6.11 -19.10 -0.54
C ASP A 192 -5.22 -17.87 -0.27
N ALA A 193 -5.82 -16.79 0.25
CA ALA A 193 -5.07 -15.59 0.59
C ALA A 193 -5.66 -14.79 1.75
N ILE A 194 -4.78 -14.02 2.42
CA ILE A 194 -5.12 -12.99 3.39
C ILE A 194 -4.84 -11.63 2.76
N PHE A 195 -5.78 -10.72 2.85
CA PHE A 195 -5.64 -9.36 2.35
C PHE A 195 -5.68 -8.33 3.47
N PHE A 196 -4.64 -7.48 3.55
CA PHE A 196 -4.50 -6.33 4.43
C PHE A 196 -4.59 -5.04 3.61
N PRO A 197 -5.78 -4.43 3.44
CA PRO A 197 -6.02 -3.37 2.45
C PRO A 197 -5.56 -1.96 2.85
N SER A 198 -4.95 -1.79 4.02
CA SER A 198 -4.49 -0.48 4.48
C SER A 198 -2.97 -0.39 4.53
N PRO A 199 -2.33 0.57 3.84
CA PRO A 199 -0.89 0.77 3.94
C PRO A 199 -0.46 1.57 5.18
N HIS A 200 -1.40 1.90 6.07
CA HIS A 200 -1.16 2.79 7.21
C HIS A 200 -1.36 2.12 8.57
N TRP A 201 -1.27 0.81 8.66
CA TRP A 201 -1.24 0.08 9.94
C TRP A 201 -0.14 -0.99 9.92
N PRO A 202 0.42 -1.40 11.09
CA PRO A 202 1.56 -2.31 11.13
C PRO A 202 1.18 -3.71 10.64
N VAL A 203 1.68 -4.14 9.49
CA VAL A 203 1.31 -5.44 8.89
C VAL A 203 2.49 -6.25 8.35
N ILE A 204 3.58 -5.62 7.94
CA ILE A 204 4.62 -6.32 7.18
C ILE A 204 5.27 -7.47 7.97
N GLU A 205 5.33 -7.36 9.28
CA GLU A 205 5.89 -8.40 10.15
C GLU A 205 4.95 -9.61 10.32
N ALA A 206 3.66 -9.48 9.96
CA ALA A 206 2.70 -10.59 9.98
C ALA A 206 2.74 -11.42 8.68
N ILE A 207 3.25 -10.89 7.58
CA ILE A 207 3.16 -11.50 6.25
C ILE A 207 3.83 -12.87 6.21
N GLU A 208 5.13 -12.92 6.44
CA GLU A 208 5.91 -14.16 6.36
C GLU A 208 5.45 -15.23 7.38
N PRO A 209 5.16 -14.89 8.65
CA PRO A 209 4.60 -15.85 9.60
C PRO A 209 3.27 -16.45 9.15
N LEU A 210 2.35 -15.68 8.60
CA LEU A 210 1.05 -16.17 8.13
C LEU A 210 1.19 -17.05 6.88
N GLU A 211 2.04 -16.67 5.93
CA GLU A 211 2.34 -17.50 4.75
C GLU A 211 2.92 -18.85 5.16
N ARG A 212 3.83 -18.89 6.13
CA ARG A 212 4.44 -20.15 6.64
C ARG A 212 3.46 -21.01 7.43
N GLU A 213 2.63 -20.38 8.29
CA GLU A 213 1.71 -21.11 9.19
C GLU A 213 0.57 -21.76 8.40
N PHE A 214 0.03 -21.10 7.39
CA PHE A 214 -1.16 -21.55 6.67
C PHE A 214 -0.90 -22.04 5.25
N GLY A 215 0.28 -21.83 4.69
CA GLY A 215 0.59 -22.18 3.31
C GLY A 215 -0.17 -21.38 2.27
N VAL A 216 -0.66 -20.18 2.63
CA VAL A 216 -1.46 -19.27 1.80
C VAL A 216 -0.64 -18.06 1.37
N THR A 217 -1.18 -17.30 0.44
CA THR A 217 -0.60 -16.02 0.05
C THR A 217 -1.05 -14.91 1.00
N VAL A 218 -0.15 -13.99 1.36
CA VAL A 218 -0.52 -12.77 2.08
C VAL A 218 -0.23 -11.55 1.19
N MET A 219 -1.26 -10.73 0.95
CA MET A 219 -1.15 -9.47 0.24
C MET A 219 -1.42 -8.32 1.20
N ALA A 220 -0.41 -7.48 1.43
CA ALA A 220 -0.56 -6.26 2.20
C ALA A 220 -0.45 -5.03 1.29
N ALA A 221 -1.30 -4.03 1.54
CA ALA A 221 -1.33 -2.82 0.71
C ALA A 221 0.00 -2.04 0.76
N SER A 222 0.67 -1.95 1.93
CA SER A 222 2.00 -1.32 2.03
C SER A 222 3.05 -2.09 1.23
N GLN A 223 3.07 -3.42 1.33
CA GLN A 223 3.94 -4.29 0.55
C GLN A 223 3.70 -4.12 -0.96
N ALA A 224 2.43 -4.14 -1.40
CA ALA A 224 2.07 -3.98 -2.81
C ALA A 224 2.48 -2.60 -3.35
N CYS A 225 2.29 -1.52 -2.57
CA CYS A 225 2.70 -0.17 -2.95
C CYS A 225 4.23 -0.08 -3.12
N VAL A 226 4.99 -0.63 -2.19
CA VAL A 226 6.46 -0.62 -2.26
C VAL A 226 6.94 -1.48 -3.42
N TRP A 227 6.41 -2.69 -3.58
CA TRP A 227 6.74 -3.58 -4.68
C TRP A 227 6.51 -2.93 -6.05
N ASP A 228 5.31 -2.37 -6.31
CA ASP A 228 5.00 -1.73 -7.59
C ASP A 228 5.91 -0.51 -7.85
N ALA A 229 6.16 0.29 -6.82
CA ALA A 229 7.03 1.45 -6.94
C ALA A 229 8.47 1.05 -7.29
N LEU A 230 9.02 0.04 -6.62
CA LEU A 230 10.37 -0.48 -6.90
C LEU A 230 10.46 -1.02 -8.34
N ARG A 231 9.51 -1.86 -8.76
CA ARG A 231 9.51 -2.45 -10.12
C ARG A 231 9.36 -1.40 -11.21
N LEU A 232 8.52 -0.39 -10.99
CA LEU A 232 8.40 0.75 -11.92
C LEU A 232 9.70 1.57 -12.00
N CYS A 233 10.45 1.69 -10.94
CA CYS A 233 11.76 2.38 -10.94
C CYS A 233 12.92 1.49 -11.43
N GLY A 234 12.67 0.24 -11.83
CA GLY A 234 13.70 -0.68 -12.29
C GLY A 234 14.53 -1.31 -11.16
N VAL A 235 14.08 -1.18 -9.91
CA VAL A 235 14.69 -1.81 -8.75
C VAL A 235 14.09 -3.20 -8.59
N ASN A 236 14.84 -4.23 -9.03
CA ASN A 236 14.37 -5.61 -9.13
C ASN A 236 14.94 -6.53 -8.03
N ASP A 237 15.40 -5.96 -6.94
CA ASP A 237 15.90 -6.70 -5.78
C ASP A 237 14.81 -7.65 -5.25
N ARG A 238 15.22 -8.88 -4.92
CA ARG A 238 14.40 -9.83 -4.17
C ARG A 238 14.57 -9.55 -2.69
N ILE A 239 13.47 -9.39 -1.98
CA ILE A 239 13.47 -8.96 -0.59
C ILE A 239 12.87 -10.08 0.24
N GLU A 240 13.70 -10.71 1.07
CA GLU A 240 13.33 -11.83 1.92
C GLU A 240 12.68 -11.36 3.23
N GLY A 241 11.85 -12.24 3.82
CA GLY A 241 11.23 -12.01 5.14
C GLY A 241 9.91 -11.25 5.11
N TYR A 242 9.46 -10.83 3.94
CA TYR A 242 8.23 -10.04 3.78
C TYR A 242 7.26 -10.64 2.75
N GLY A 243 7.27 -11.97 2.60
CA GLY A 243 6.32 -12.73 1.80
C GLY A 243 6.66 -12.86 0.32
N ARG A 244 5.83 -13.65 -0.35
CA ARG A 244 6.05 -14.07 -1.74
C ARG A 244 6.15 -12.93 -2.73
N LEU A 245 5.36 -11.86 -2.58
CA LEU A 245 5.34 -10.75 -3.54
C LEU A 245 6.72 -10.10 -3.72
N LEU A 246 7.43 -9.85 -2.63
CA LEU A 246 8.75 -9.22 -2.67
C LEU A 246 9.89 -10.21 -2.92
N ARG A 247 9.70 -11.48 -2.52
CA ARG A 247 10.69 -12.53 -2.68
C ARG A 247 10.73 -13.11 -4.09
N GLU A 248 9.57 -13.30 -4.74
CA GLU A 248 9.46 -14.04 -6.00
C GLU A 248 9.31 -13.13 -7.23
N PHE A 249 8.80 -11.93 -7.04
CA PHE A 249 8.41 -11.03 -8.11
C PHE A 249 9.03 -9.63 -7.92
#